data_61b68076093c2c079aa9dec781ff781d
#
_entry.id   61b68076093c2c079aa9dec781ff781d
#
_cell.length_a   1.000
_cell.length_b   1.000
_cell.length_c   1.000
_cell.angle_alpha   90.00
_cell.angle_beta   90.00
_cell.angle_gamma   90.00
#
_symmetry.space_group_name_H-M   'P 1'
#
loop_
_entity.id
_entity.type
_entity.pdbx_description
1 polymer ?
#
loop_
_entity_poly.entity_id
_entity_poly.type
_entity_poly.pdbx_seq_one_letter_code
_entity_poly.pdbx_strand_id
1 'polypeptide(L)'
;MSSSTRSGILAVLLVSAVSACGDRPAANHYPASGIVREVLLEDHQVVIEHDEIEGLMPAMTMSFDVVDHDLLGRLSAGQAIDFTVEATGKSYRVVEATVKGEAGSAGSSGSFSELASARDPAPDFELTDQNGAKLALADLRGKLVLLDFIFTSCPGPCPMLTSAHVTLQRMLPPELRARTRFVSISLDPVRDTPMALRAYGLARGADLAGWSFLTGDPEAVALVLKGYGVGTMRRPDGQIDHLVATFLIDAEGKIAQRFIGLEHEPEALLRALESLSG
;
A
#
# COMPACT_ATOMS: atom_id res chain seq x y z
N MET A 1 2.78 -3.27 92.77
CA MET A 1 3.13 -4.40 91.92
C MET A 1 2.10 -4.40 90.82
N SER A 2 2.42 -3.84 89.67
CA SER A 2 1.47 -3.67 88.58
C SER A 2 2.16 -4.12 87.30
N SER A 3 1.64 -5.16 86.73
CA SER A 3 2.10 -5.78 85.50
C SER A 3 1.35 -5.17 84.30
N SER A 4 2.11 -4.51 83.40
CA SER A 4 1.58 -3.86 82.21
C SER A 4 1.81 -4.77 81.03
N THR A 5 0.73 -5.28 80.49
CA THR A 5 0.68 -6.12 79.27
C THR A 5 0.62 -5.21 78.04
N ARG A 6 1.63 -5.21 77.22
CA ARG A 6 1.61 -4.50 75.90
C ARG A 6 1.07 -5.46 74.84
N SER A 7 -0.12 -5.14 74.33
CA SER A 7 -0.68 -5.77 73.10
C SER A 7 -0.06 -5.16 71.87
N GLY A 8 0.67 -5.95 71.09
CA GLY A 8 1.19 -5.57 69.79
C GLY A 8 0.13 -5.80 68.71
N ILE A 9 -0.27 -4.74 68.04
CA ILE A 9 -1.15 -4.81 66.85
C ILE A 9 -0.25 -5.06 65.63
N LEU A 10 -0.40 -6.23 65.03
CA LEU A 10 0.23 -6.61 63.77
C LEU A 10 -0.59 -6.05 62.63
N ALA A 11 -0.10 -4.98 61.96
CA ALA A 11 -0.72 -4.43 60.77
C ALA A 11 -0.32 -5.26 59.56
N VAL A 12 -1.29 -6.00 58.99
CA VAL A 12 -1.15 -6.72 57.73
C VAL A 12 -1.38 -5.73 56.62
N LEU A 13 -0.32 -5.33 55.89
CA LEU A 13 -0.40 -4.57 54.66
C LEU A 13 -0.84 -5.50 53.51
N LEU A 14 -2.08 -5.39 53.11
CA LEU A 14 -2.57 -5.97 51.85
C LEU A 14 -2.03 -5.14 50.68
N VAL A 15 -1.05 -5.67 49.99
CA VAL A 15 -0.60 -5.12 48.68
C VAL A 15 -1.61 -5.60 47.63
N SER A 16 -2.49 -4.71 47.25
CA SER A 16 -3.41 -4.95 46.11
C SER A 16 -2.55 -4.79 44.81
N ALA A 17 -2.24 -5.92 44.17
CA ALA A 17 -1.67 -5.93 42.84
C ALA A 17 -2.78 -5.48 41.86
N VAL A 18 -2.69 -4.24 41.42
CA VAL A 18 -3.50 -3.74 40.29
C VAL A 18 -2.91 -4.36 39.03
N SER A 19 -3.52 -5.42 38.52
CA SER A 19 -3.26 -5.94 37.19
C SER A 19 -3.77 -4.91 36.18
N ALA A 20 -2.88 -4.12 35.63
CA ALA A 20 -3.14 -3.32 34.47
C ALA A 20 -3.29 -4.26 33.26
N CYS A 21 -4.49 -4.80 33.07
CA CYS A 21 -4.90 -5.32 31.75
C CYS A 21 -4.99 -4.10 30.82
N GLY A 22 -3.97 -3.91 30.00
CA GLY A 22 -4.08 -2.99 28.86
C GLY A 22 -5.22 -3.47 27.98
N ASP A 23 -6.26 -2.66 27.82
CA ASP A 23 -7.31 -2.86 26.85
C ASP A 23 -6.67 -2.92 25.45
N ARG A 24 -6.46 -4.15 24.94
CA ARG A 24 -6.30 -4.33 23.51
C ARG A 24 -7.66 -3.99 22.88
N PRO A 25 -7.72 -3.07 21.91
CA PRO A 25 -8.97 -2.85 21.20
C PRO A 25 -9.49 -4.19 20.69
N ALA A 26 -10.77 -4.46 20.90
CA ALA A 26 -11.40 -5.69 20.45
C ALA A 26 -11.20 -5.80 18.94
N ALA A 27 -10.57 -6.87 18.49
CA ALA A 27 -10.40 -7.15 17.08
C ALA A 27 -11.75 -7.62 16.54
N ASN A 28 -12.23 -6.96 15.48
CA ASN A 28 -13.43 -7.38 14.78
C ASN A 28 -13.06 -8.35 13.65
N HIS A 29 -13.84 -9.40 13.49
CA HIS A 29 -13.63 -10.40 12.45
C HIS A 29 -14.71 -10.28 11.39
N TYR A 30 -14.31 -10.24 10.12
CA TYR A 30 -15.19 -10.08 8.98
C TYR A 30 -14.97 -11.22 7.99
N PRO A 31 -16.01 -12.01 7.65
CA PRO A 31 -15.92 -12.99 6.60
C PRO A 31 -15.84 -12.31 5.24
N ALA A 32 -15.03 -12.85 4.36
CA ALA A 32 -14.78 -12.30 3.04
C ALA A 32 -14.53 -13.41 2.02
N SER A 33 -14.70 -13.09 0.74
CA SER A 33 -14.36 -13.94 -0.40
C SER A 33 -13.52 -13.14 -1.39
N GLY A 34 -12.67 -13.81 -2.14
CA GLY A 34 -11.85 -13.14 -3.14
C GLY A 34 -10.92 -14.08 -3.88
N ILE A 35 -10.11 -13.50 -4.73
CA ILE A 35 -9.10 -14.19 -5.53
C ILE A 35 -7.72 -13.74 -5.07
N VAL A 36 -6.87 -14.68 -4.72
CA VAL A 36 -5.46 -14.39 -4.44
C VAL A 36 -4.79 -13.91 -5.72
N ARG A 37 -4.24 -12.71 -5.69
CA ARG A 37 -3.52 -12.12 -6.82
C ARG A 37 -2.03 -12.31 -6.70
N GLU A 38 -1.49 -12.23 -5.49
CA GLU A 38 -0.07 -12.39 -5.23
C GLU A 38 0.16 -12.88 -3.79
N VAL A 39 1.23 -13.62 -3.56
CA VAL A 39 1.68 -14.06 -2.24
C VAL A 39 3.09 -13.54 -2.01
N LEU A 40 3.24 -12.66 -1.04
CA LEU A 40 4.48 -11.98 -0.68
C LEU A 40 5.06 -12.67 0.56
N LEU A 41 5.79 -13.77 0.34
CA LEU A 41 6.29 -14.62 1.44
C LEU A 41 7.26 -13.87 2.36
N GLU A 42 8.14 -13.04 1.80
CA GLU A 42 9.13 -12.27 2.56
C GLU A 42 8.47 -11.18 3.42
N ASP A 43 7.36 -10.59 2.94
CA ASP A 43 6.63 -9.52 3.62
C ASP A 43 5.52 -10.04 4.54
N HIS A 44 5.30 -11.36 4.58
CA HIS A 44 4.19 -11.99 5.30
C HIS A 44 2.82 -11.45 4.90
N GLN A 45 2.64 -11.16 3.60
CA GLN A 45 1.43 -10.57 3.05
C GLN A 45 0.85 -11.39 1.91
N VAL A 46 -0.46 -11.21 1.71
CA VAL A 46 -1.18 -11.73 0.54
C VAL A 46 -1.97 -10.59 -0.10
N VAL A 47 -1.86 -10.45 -1.42
CA VAL A 47 -2.68 -9.51 -2.20
C VAL A 47 -3.92 -10.26 -2.66
N ILE A 48 -5.08 -9.75 -2.27
CA ILE A 48 -6.39 -10.35 -2.58
C ILE A 48 -7.24 -9.31 -3.31
N GLU A 49 -7.79 -9.69 -4.47
CA GLU A 49 -8.94 -9.02 -5.05
C GLU A 49 -10.17 -9.62 -4.38
N HIS A 50 -10.75 -8.87 -3.46
CA HIS A 50 -11.88 -9.33 -2.65
C HIS A 50 -13.18 -8.65 -3.06
N ASP A 51 -14.28 -9.38 -2.86
CA ASP A 51 -15.63 -8.84 -2.93
C ASP A 51 -15.86 -7.82 -1.81
N GLU A 52 -17.02 -7.16 -1.80
CA GLU A 52 -17.40 -6.29 -0.68
C GLU A 52 -17.32 -7.07 0.65
N ILE A 53 -16.58 -6.54 1.61
CA ILE A 53 -16.53 -7.06 2.98
C ILE A 53 -17.55 -6.27 3.79
N GLU A 54 -18.70 -6.88 4.04
CA GLU A 54 -19.85 -6.23 4.67
C GLU A 54 -19.46 -5.59 6.01
N GLY A 55 -19.76 -4.31 6.16
CA GLY A 55 -19.45 -3.55 7.37
C GLY A 55 -17.98 -3.16 7.54
N LEU A 56 -17.11 -3.46 6.57
CA LEU A 56 -15.70 -3.13 6.62
C LEU A 56 -15.23 -2.31 5.40
N MET A 57 -15.35 -2.84 4.18
CA MET A 57 -14.82 -2.16 2.98
C MET A 57 -15.49 -2.65 1.70
N PRO A 58 -15.59 -1.78 0.65
CA PRO A 58 -16.10 -2.17 -0.66
C PRO A 58 -15.16 -3.16 -1.37
N ALA A 59 -15.63 -3.78 -2.45
CA ALA A 59 -14.81 -4.64 -3.30
C ALA A 59 -13.59 -3.90 -3.85
N MET A 60 -12.38 -4.45 -3.63
CA MET A 60 -11.12 -3.87 -4.10
C MET A 60 -9.99 -4.91 -4.11
N THR A 61 -8.84 -4.49 -4.63
CA THR A 61 -7.60 -5.28 -4.49
C THR A 61 -6.69 -4.58 -3.48
N MET A 62 -6.28 -5.32 -2.43
CA MET A 62 -5.34 -4.80 -1.45
C MET A 62 -4.50 -5.91 -0.83
N SER A 63 -3.41 -5.52 -0.15
CA SER A 63 -2.59 -6.45 0.64
C SER A 63 -3.16 -6.60 2.06
N PHE A 64 -3.10 -7.82 2.57
CA PHE A 64 -3.42 -8.17 3.94
C PHE A 64 -2.21 -8.80 4.59
N ASP A 65 -1.93 -8.45 5.84
CA ASP A 65 -0.94 -9.15 6.63
C ASP A 65 -1.42 -10.57 6.94
N VAL A 66 -0.51 -11.54 6.98
CA VAL A 66 -0.81 -12.93 7.36
C VAL A 66 0.14 -13.32 8.48
N VAL A 67 -0.41 -13.56 9.68
CA VAL A 67 0.42 -13.90 10.85
C VAL A 67 0.85 -15.37 10.82
N ASP A 68 0.01 -16.25 10.26
CA ASP A 68 0.27 -17.68 10.17
C ASP A 68 1.04 -18.00 8.88
N HIS A 69 2.33 -18.31 9.03
CA HIS A 69 3.21 -18.71 7.92
C HIS A 69 2.73 -19.97 7.19
N ASP A 70 2.14 -20.93 7.90
CA ASP A 70 1.61 -22.15 7.29
C ASP A 70 0.38 -21.84 6.43
N LEU A 71 -0.42 -20.86 6.85
CA LEU A 71 -1.53 -20.35 6.04
C LEU A 71 -1.01 -19.69 4.77
N LEU A 72 -0.04 -18.78 4.90
CA LEU A 72 0.53 -18.06 3.76
C LEU A 72 1.16 -19.02 2.75
N GLY A 73 1.88 -20.04 3.21
CA GLY A 73 2.54 -21.03 2.35
C GLY A 73 1.57 -21.96 1.59
N ARG A 74 0.28 -21.99 1.96
CA ARG A 74 -0.76 -22.74 1.26
C ARG A 74 -1.51 -21.95 0.20
N LEU A 75 -1.33 -20.62 0.19
CA LEU A 75 -1.98 -19.75 -0.77
C LEU A 75 -1.13 -19.64 -2.03
N SER A 76 -1.80 -19.51 -3.17
CA SER A 76 -1.17 -19.33 -4.48
C SER A 76 -2.00 -18.38 -5.33
N ALA A 77 -1.34 -17.61 -6.18
CA ALA A 77 -2.02 -16.72 -7.11
C ALA A 77 -3.02 -17.47 -7.99
N GLY A 78 -4.18 -16.87 -8.24
CA GLY A 78 -5.27 -17.45 -9.00
C GLY A 78 -6.25 -18.28 -8.18
N GLN A 79 -5.99 -18.55 -6.91
CA GLN A 79 -6.94 -19.28 -6.05
C GLN A 79 -8.11 -18.40 -5.62
N ALA A 80 -9.32 -18.93 -5.76
CA ALA A 80 -10.49 -18.39 -5.10
C ALA A 80 -10.52 -18.89 -3.66
N ILE A 81 -10.66 -17.96 -2.71
CA ILE A 81 -10.65 -18.24 -1.28
C ILE A 81 -11.84 -17.60 -0.55
N ASP A 82 -12.32 -18.27 0.48
CA ASP A 82 -13.03 -17.62 1.56
C ASP A 82 -12.01 -17.35 2.68
N PHE A 83 -12.07 -16.19 3.29
CA PHE A 83 -11.12 -15.82 4.33
C PHE A 83 -11.77 -14.94 5.39
N THR A 84 -11.12 -14.85 6.54
CA THR A 84 -11.56 -13.98 7.65
C THR A 84 -10.54 -12.87 7.85
N VAL A 85 -11.02 -11.63 7.79
CA VAL A 85 -10.21 -10.44 8.07
C VAL A 85 -10.37 -10.04 9.54
N GLU A 86 -9.28 -9.97 10.26
CA GLU A 86 -9.19 -9.31 11.54
C GLU A 86 -8.83 -7.83 11.35
N ALA A 87 -9.75 -6.95 11.74
CA ALA A 87 -9.51 -5.50 11.68
C ALA A 87 -9.26 -4.94 13.09
N THR A 88 -8.09 -4.34 13.31
CA THR A 88 -7.67 -3.76 14.60
C THR A 88 -7.77 -2.24 14.63
N GLY A 89 -8.30 -1.60 13.59
CA GLY A 89 -8.29 -0.14 13.41
C GLY A 89 -6.93 0.43 12.95
N LYS A 90 -5.87 -0.40 12.93
CA LYS A 90 -4.53 -0.04 12.44
C LYS A 90 -4.03 -0.96 11.33
N SER A 91 -4.52 -2.19 11.28
CA SER A 91 -4.12 -3.20 10.30
C SER A 91 -5.29 -4.11 9.96
N TYR A 92 -5.21 -4.70 8.78
CA TYR A 92 -6.10 -5.74 8.29
C TYR A 92 -5.29 -7.02 8.10
N ARG A 93 -5.70 -8.08 8.80
CA ARG A 93 -4.97 -9.35 8.77
C ARG A 93 -5.89 -10.49 8.34
N VAL A 94 -5.39 -11.37 7.50
CA VAL A 94 -6.03 -12.65 7.23
C VAL A 94 -5.65 -13.61 8.36
N VAL A 95 -6.65 -14.05 9.12
CA VAL A 95 -6.48 -14.98 10.24
C VAL A 95 -6.88 -16.40 9.89
N GLU A 96 -7.75 -16.55 8.89
CA GLU A 96 -8.19 -17.83 8.36
C GLU A 96 -8.39 -17.70 6.84
N ALA A 97 -8.07 -18.74 6.08
CA ALA A 97 -8.43 -18.84 4.67
C ALA A 97 -8.68 -20.30 4.27
N THR A 98 -9.70 -20.49 3.45
CA THR A 98 -10.06 -21.78 2.86
C THR A 98 -10.06 -21.65 1.34
N VAL A 99 -9.24 -22.46 0.68
CA VAL A 99 -9.20 -22.50 -0.79
C VAL A 99 -10.45 -23.22 -1.30
N LYS A 100 -11.23 -22.54 -2.15
CA LYS A 100 -12.44 -23.09 -2.81
C LYS A 100 -12.12 -23.79 -4.10
N GLY A 101 -11.01 -23.45 -4.73
CA GLY A 101 -10.55 -23.95 -6.02
C GLY A 101 -9.75 -22.90 -6.77
N GLU A 102 -9.33 -23.25 -7.97
CA GLU A 102 -8.82 -22.24 -8.90
C GLU A 102 -10.02 -21.43 -9.40
N ALA A 103 -9.88 -20.10 -9.46
CA ALA A 103 -10.91 -19.24 -10.01
C ALA A 103 -11.16 -19.69 -11.45
N GLY A 104 -12.35 -20.25 -11.72
CA GLY A 104 -12.71 -20.71 -13.05
C GLY A 104 -12.59 -19.55 -14.03
N SER A 105 -12.05 -19.82 -15.20
CA SER A 105 -11.76 -18.85 -16.27
C SER A 105 -13.04 -18.26 -16.86
N ALA A 106 -13.68 -17.36 -16.14
CA ALA A 106 -14.74 -16.52 -16.62
C ALA A 106 -14.26 -15.06 -16.56
N GLY A 107 -13.56 -14.64 -17.59
CA GLY A 107 -13.18 -13.24 -17.82
C GLY A 107 -11.85 -12.84 -17.18
N SER A 108 -10.78 -12.94 -17.98
CA SER A 108 -9.41 -12.49 -17.70
C SER A 108 -8.58 -13.41 -16.80
N SER A 109 -8.35 -14.62 -17.28
CA SER A 109 -7.26 -15.48 -16.80
C SER A 109 -5.91 -14.95 -17.29
N GLY A 110 -5.30 -14.04 -16.53
CA GLY A 110 -3.87 -13.87 -16.54
C GLY A 110 -3.36 -14.31 -15.18
N SER A 111 -2.75 -15.46 -15.08
CA SER A 111 -1.87 -15.78 -13.96
C SER A 111 -0.87 -14.64 -13.80
N PHE A 112 -0.65 -14.12 -12.57
CA PHE A 112 0.42 -13.11 -12.35
C PHE A 112 1.78 -13.62 -12.84
N SER A 113 2.02 -14.92 -12.89
CA SER A 113 3.18 -15.55 -13.53
C SER A 113 3.15 -15.44 -15.05
N GLU A 114 1.97 -15.38 -15.68
CA GLU A 114 1.79 -15.14 -17.11
C GLU A 114 1.80 -13.64 -17.46
N LEU A 115 1.44 -12.78 -16.48
CA LEU A 115 1.64 -11.32 -16.54
C LEU A 115 3.12 -10.91 -16.53
N ALA A 116 4.03 -11.80 -16.17
CA ALA A 116 5.47 -11.58 -16.30
C ALA A 116 5.97 -11.73 -17.76
N SER A 117 5.17 -12.31 -18.67
CA SER A 117 5.56 -12.53 -20.06
C SER A 117 4.87 -11.61 -21.08
N ALA A 118 3.75 -11.00 -20.73
CA ALA A 118 3.10 -9.96 -21.53
C ALA A 118 3.00 -8.68 -20.71
N ARG A 119 3.86 -7.71 -20.99
CA ARG A 119 3.79 -6.38 -20.36
C ARG A 119 2.49 -5.71 -20.78
N ASP A 120 1.53 -5.63 -19.87
CA ASP A 120 0.25 -4.98 -20.14
C ASP A 120 0.43 -3.48 -20.34
N PRO A 121 -0.34 -2.85 -21.24
CA PRO A 121 -0.38 -1.40 -21.34
C PRO A 121 -0.71 -0.79 -19.97
N ALA A 122 0.08 0.17 -19.53
CA ALA A 122 -0.25 0.92 -18.31
C ALA A 122 -1.53 1.75 -18.56
N PRO A 123 -2.45 1.79 -17.59
CA PRO A 123 -3.65 2.61 -17.69
C PRO A 123 -3.31 4.07 -17.95
N ASP A 124 -3.92 4.65 -18.98
CA ASP A 124 -3.70 6.05 -19.35
C ASP A 124 -4.28 7.01 -18.29
N PHE A 125 -3.67 8.17 -18.19
CA PHE A 125 -4.17 9.28 -17.42
C PHE A 125 -3.85 10.61 -18.11
N GLU A 126 -4.66 11.64 -17.83
CA GLU A 126 -4.36 13.05 -18.06
C GLU A 126 -4.77 13.81 -16.80
N LEU A 127 -3.78 14.22 -16.03
CA LEU A 127 -3.97 14.88 -14.73
C LEU A 127 -3.19 16.21 -14.69
N THR A 128 -3.34 16.94 -13.59
CA THR A 128 -2.69 18.25 -13.41
C THR A 128 -1.49 18.10 -12.46
N ASP A 129 -0.33 18.57 -12.87
CA ASP A 129 0.88 18.50 -12.07
C ASP A 129 0.93 19.60 -10.97
N GLN A 130 1.95 19.53 -10.14
CA GLN A 130 2.20 20.49 -9.05
C GLN A 130 2.49 21.94 -9.52
N ASN A 131 2.64 22.19 -10.82
CA ASN A 131 2.82 23.51 -11.42
C ASN A 131 1.53 24.01 -12.10
N GLY A 132 0.46 23.19 -12.10
CA GLY A 132 -0.80 23.48 -12.77
C GLY A 132 -0.83 23.11 -14.25
N ALA A 133 0.20 22.46 -14.78
CA ALA A 133 0.23 21.98 -16.15
C ALA A 133 -0.44 20.59 -16.27
N LYS A 134 -1.02 20.30 -17.44
CA LYS A 134 -1.50 18.97 -17.75
C LYS A 134 -0.34 18.04 -18.08
N LEU A 135 -0.43 16.80 -17.61
CA LEU A 135 0.49 15.72 -17.92
C LEU A 135 -0.30 14.45 -18.19
N ALA A 136 -0.09 13.87 -19.34
CA ALA A 136 -0.62 12.56 -19.71
C ALA A 136 0.47 11.49 -19.66
N LEU A 137 0.10 10.22 -19.45
CA LEU A 137 1.05 9.12 -19.56
C LEU A 137 1.68 9.05 -20.96
N ALA A 138 0.93 9.43 -21.99
CA ALA A 138 1.41 9.49 -23.37
C ALA A 138 2.60 10.44 -23.55
N ASP A 139 2.69 11.54 -22.78
CA ASP A 139 3.78 12.52 -22.82
C ASP A 139 5.09 11.94 -22.27
N LEU A 140 5.02 10.82 -21.57
CA LEU A 140 6.14 10.13 -20.94
C LEU A 140 6.69 8.98 -21.79
N ARG A 141 6.19 8.79 -23.01
CA ARG A 141 6.72 7.78 -23.93
C ARG A 141 8.21 7.99 -24.18
N GLY A 142 8.97 6.91 -24.27
CA GLY A 142 10.43 6.94 -24.37
C GLY A 142 11.16 7.15 -23.05
N LYS A 143 10.42 7.25 -21.93
CA LYS A 143 10.97 7.32 -20.57
C LYS A 143 10.57 6.09 -19.78
N LEU A 144 11.40 5.72 -18.81
CA LEU A 144 11.02 4.82 -17.73
C LEU A 144 10.22 5.62 -16.70
N VAL A 145 9.07 5.11 -16.26
CA VAL A 145 8.23 5.81 -15.29
C VAL A 145 8.10 4.98 -14.03
N LEU A 146 8.46 5.58 -12.90
CA LEU A 146 8.19 5.05 -11.57
C LEU A 146 6.95 5.76 -11.03
N LEU A 147 5.81 5.05 -10.97
CA LEU A 147 4.52 5.61 -10.60
C LEU A 147 4.05 5.04 -9.26
N ASP A 148 3.63 5.92 -8.36
CA ASP A 148 3.04 5.58 -7.08
C ASP A 148 1.78 6.41 -6.76
N PHE A 149 1.14 6.08 -5.65
CA PHE A 149 -0.06 6.74 -5.17
C PHE A 149 0.15 7.22 -3.73
N ILE A 150 -0.10 8.52 -3.50
CA ILE A 150 0.11 9.17 -2.20
C ILE A 150 -1.07 10.08 -1.84
N PHE A 151 -1.12 10.56 -0.61
CA PHE A 151 -1.86 11.75 -0.24
C PHE A 151 -1.10 12.56 0.80
N THR A 152 -1.20 13.89 0.72
CA THR A 152 -0.31 14.79 1.49
C THR A 152 -0.53 14.71 2.99
N SER A 153 -1.73 14.35 3.44
CA SER A 153 -2.10 14.22 4.86
C SER A 153 -1.87 12.81 5.44
N CYS A 154 -1.23 11.90 4.70
CA CYS A 154 -0.90 10.56 5.18
C CYS A 154 0.13 10.62 6.31
N PRO A 155 -0.14 9.99 7.48
CA PRO A 155 0.76 10.09 8.64
C PRO A 155 1.90 9.07 8.63
N GLY A 156 1.88 8.09 7.73
CA GLY A 156 2.81 6.95 7.78
C GLY A 156 3.35 6.49 6.43
N PRO A 157 2.63 5.65 5.66
CA PRO A 157 3.19 4.98 4.48
C PRO A 157 3.71 5.93 3.40
N CYS A 158 2.94 6.95 3.02
CA CYS A 158 3.32 7.85 1.93
C CYS A 158 4.63 8.63 2.17
N PRO A 159 4.89 9.20 3.38
CA PRO A 159 6.20 9.79 3.69
C PRO A 159 7.36 8.80 3.56
N MET A 160 7.18 7.54 3.96
CA MET A 160 8.21 6.51 3.88
C MET A 160 8.49 6.15 2.42
N LEU A 161 7.46 5.88 1.63
CA LEU A 161 7.57 5.60 0.20
C LEU A 161 8.26 6.75 -0.54
N THR A 162 7.81 8.00 -0.31
CA THR A 162 8.43 9.18 -0.93
C THR A 162 9.90 9.31 -0.55
N SER A 163 10.27 9.01 0.70
CA SER A 163 11.68 9.07 1.15
C SER A 163 12.55 8.01 0.46
N ALA A 164 12.03 6.80 0.27
CA ALA A 164 12.70 5.74 -0.49
C ALA A 164 12.93 6.17 -1.95
N HIS A 165 11.91 6.74 -2.59
CA HIS A 165 12.00 7.24 -3.95
C HIS A 165 12.94 8.46 -4.09
N VAL A 166 13.02 9.36 -3.09
CA VAL A 166 14.02 10.43 -3.04
C VAL A 166 15.43 9.86 -2.98
N THR A 167 15.62 8.80 -2.19
CA THR A 167 16.92 8.10 -2.12
C THR A 167 17.26 7.50 -3.47
N LEU A 168 16.34 6.78 -4.08
CA LEU A 168 16.50 6.24 -5.44
C LEU A 168 16.83 7.33 -6.45
N GLN A 169 16.09 8.45 -6.45
CA GLN A 169 16.31 9.56 -7.37
C GLN A 169 17.73 10.11 -7.29
N ARG A 170 18.33 10.14 -6.08
CA ARG A 170 19.72 10.56 -5.85
C ARG A 170 20.74 9.52 -6.31
N MET A 171 20.40 8.24 -6.21
CA MET A 171 21.26 7.11 -6.60
C MET A 171 21.33 6.93 -8.11
N LEU A 172 20.34 7.42 -8.89
CA LEU A 172 20.31 7.24 -10.33
C LEU A 172 21.57 7.82 -11.01
N PRO A 173 22.31 7.02 -11.80
CA PRO A 173 23.35 7.53 -12.68
C PRO A 173 22.79 8.60 -13.63
N PRO A 174 23.60 9.57 -14.08
CA PRO A 174 23.12 10.70 -14.90
C PRO A 174 22.32 10.28 -16.15
N GLU A 175 22.77 9.23 -16.83
CA GLU A 175 22.12 8.71 -18.03
C GLU A 175 20.73 8.11 -17.73
N LEU A 176 20.65 7.30 -16.67
CA LEU A 176 19.40 6.70 -16.24
C LEU A 176 18.43 7.75 -15.68
N ARG A 177 18.95 8.74 -14.94
CA ARG A 177 18.18 9.88 -14.44
C ARG A 177 17.54 10.68 -15.58
N ALA A 178 18.25 10.93 -16.67
CA ALA A 178 17.72 11.63 -17.82
C ALA A 178 16.56 10.88 -18.51
N ARG A 179 16.54 9.56 -18.38
CA ARG A 179 15.52 8.67 -18.96
C ARG A 179 14.39 8.32 -18.00
N THR A 180 14.53 8.54 -16.69
CA THR A 180 13.54 8.18 -15.68
C THR A 180 12.68 9.38 -15.31
N ARG A 181 11.39 9.13 -15.08
CA ARG A 181 10.42 10.07 -14.52
C ARG A 181 9.73 9.43 -13.33
N PHE A 182 9.61 10.19 -12.27
CA PHE A 182 8.81 9.83 -11.11
C PHE A 182 7.44 10.47 -11.24
N VAL A 183 6.41 9.74 -10.91
CA VAL A 183 5.02 10.19 -10.95
C VAL A 183 4.33 9.74 -9.68
N SER A 184 3.85 10.68 -8.86
CA SER A 184 3.02 10.39 -7.70
C SER A 184 1.63 10.95 -7.91
N ILE A 185 0.60 10.09 -7.91
CA ILE A 185 -0.80 10.51 -8.11
C ILE A 185 -1.49 10.62 -6.76
N SER A 186 -2.19 11.74 -6.53
CA SER A 186 -2.92 11.95 -5.28
C SER A 186 -4.15 11.06 -5.19
N LEU A 187 -4.32 10.42 -4.02
CA LEU A 187 -5.54 9.69 -3.61
C LEU A 187 -6.62 10.63 -3.05
N ASP A 188 -6.27 11.88 -2.74
CA ASP A 188 -7.17 12.88 -2.13
C ASP A 188 -7.23 14.18 -2.94
N PRO A 189 -7.68 14.14 -4.20
CA PRO A 189 -7.64 15.31 -5.10
C PRO A 189 -8.45 16.50 -4.59
N VAL A 190 -9.38 16.29 -3.64
CA VAL A 190 -10.15 17.36 -3.02
C VAL A 190 -9.27 18.23 -2.10
N ARG A 191 -8.31 17.63 -1.39
CA ARG A 191 -7.40 18.34 -0.47
C ARG A 191 -6.06 18.66 -1.13
N ASP A 192 -5.58 17.76 -1.97
CA ASP A 192 -4.26 17.81 -2.58
C ASP A 192 -4.25 18.70 -3.83
N THR A 193 -4.30 20.01 -3.60
CA THR A 193 -4.13 20.99 -4.68
C THR A 193 -2.72 20.92 -5.28
N PRO A 194 -2.49 21.44 -6.50
CA PRO A 194 -1.14 21.55 -7.07
C PRO A 194 -0.13 22.19 -6.12
N MET A 195 -0.53 23.25 -5.41
CA MET A 195 0.32 23.93 -4.43
C MET A 195 0.65 23.04 -3.23
N ALA A 196 -0.33 22.29 -2.71
CA ALA A 196 -0.11 21.35 -1.60
C ALA A 196 0.85 20.23 -2.01
N LEU A 197 0.69 19.67 -3.19
CA LEU A 197 1.57 18.63 -3.76
C LEU A 197 2.99 19.16 -3.98
N ARG A 198 3.13 20.37 -4.49
CA ARG A 198 4.45 21.02 -4.62
C ARG A 198 5.14 21.17 -3.28
N ALA A 199 4.43 21.67 -2.28
CA ALA A 199 4.95 21.83 -0.91
C ALA A 199 5.34 20.49 -0.30
N TYR A 200 4.52 19.45 -0.50
CA TYR A 200 4.79 18.09 -0.05
C TYR A 200 6.09 17.53 -0.65
N GLY A 201 6.26 17.59 -1.98
CA GLY A 201 7.46 17.08 -2.65
C GLY A 201 8.72 17.81 -2.21
N LEU A 202 8.69 19.14 -2.17
CA LEU A 202 9.84 19.95 -1.74
C LEU A 202 10.23 19.69 -0.28
N ALA A 203 9.25 19.60 0.62
CA ALA A 203 9.50 19.32 2.04
C ALA A 203 10.18 17.95 2.27
N ARG A 204 10.03 17.01 1.34
CA ARG A 204 10.67 15.68 1.39
C ARG A 204 11.94 15.58 0.57
N GLY A 205 12.34 16.64 -0.11
CA GLY A 205 13.59 16.70 -0.87
C GLY A 205 13.52 16.05 -2.25
N ALA A 206 12.31 15.94 -2.82
CA ALA A 206 12.12 15.49 -4.19
C ALA A 206 12.68 16.53 -5.18
N ASP A 207 13.44 16.07 -6.18
CA ASP A 207 13.83 16.90 -7.31
C ASP A 207 12.68 16.96 -8.33
N LEU A 208 11.95 18.07 -8.29
CA LEU A 208 10.78 18.28 -9.13
C LEU A 208 11.08 18.41 -10.63
N ALA A 209 12.35 18.52 -11.05
CA ALA A 209 12.70 18.49 -12.46
C ALA A 209 12.50 17.10 -13.09
N GLY A 210 12.60 16.05 -12.26
CA GLY A 210 12.38 14.66 -12.67
C GLY A 210 11.13 14.01 -12.04
N TRP A 211 10.33 14.75 -11.26
CA TRP A 211 9.22 14.19 -10.50
C TRP A 211 7.94 15.04 -10.62
N SER A 212 6.86 14.41 -11.06
CA SER A 212 5.55 15.03 -11.17
C SER A 212 4.62 14.48 -10.08
N PHE A 213 4.05 15.38 -9.30
CA PHE A 213 2.99 15.09 -8.32
C PHE A 213 1.66 15.52 -8.94
N LEU A 214 0.77 14.58 -9.16
CA LEU A 214 -0.44 14.77 -9.96
C LEU A 214 -1.70 14.79 -9.10
N THR A 215 -2.62 15.66 -9.49
CA THR A 215 -3.99 15.72 -8.97
C THR A 215 -4.95 16.03 -10.12
N GLY A 216 -6.24 16.07 -9.86
CA GLY A 216 -7.20 16.38 -10.90
C GLY A 216 -8.63 16.36 -10.41
N ASP A 217 -9.55 16.22 -11.35
CA ASP A 217 -10.94 15.97 -11.02
C ASP A 217 -11.07 14.63 -10.27
N PRO A 218 -11.87 14.57 -9.18
CA PRO A 218 -12.01 13.34 -8.38
C PRO A 218 -12.46 12.11 -9.18
N GLU A 219 -13.33 12.29 -10.18
CA GLU A 219 -13.80 11.18 -11.02
C GLU A 219 -12.67 10.69 -11.95
N ALA A 220 -11.89 11.62 -12.51
CA ALA A 220 -10.73 11.27 -13.34
C ALA A 220 -9.68 10.50 -12.52
N VAL A 221 -9.38 10.97 -11.31
CA VAL A 221 -8.45 10.26 -10.39
C VAL A 221 -9.00 8.87 -10.04
N ALA A 222 -10.28 8.75 -9.73
CA ALA A 222 -10.91 7.46 -9.41
C ALA A 222 -10.81 6.45 -10.57
N LEU A 223 -10.96 6.90 -11.81
CA LEU A 223 -10.77 6.06 -13.00
C LEU A 223 -9.33 5.56 -13.13
N VAL A 224 -8.36 6.42 -12.87
CA VAL A 224 -6.94 6.04 -12.87
C VAL A 224 -6.66 5.00 -11.79
N LEU A 225 -7.10 5.23 -10.56
CA LEU A 225 -6.93 4.29 -9.44
C LEU A 225 -7.53 2.92 -9.78
N LYS A 226 -8.74 2.90 -10.33
CA LYS A 226 -9.39 1.67 -10.78
C LYS A 226 -8.58 0.95 -11.85
N GLY A 227 -8.03 1.69 -12.82
CA GLY A 227 -7.20 1.14 -13.89
C GLY A 227 -5.94 0.45 -13.36
N TYR A 228 -5.28 1.05 -12.37
CA TYR A 228 -4.10 0.47 -11.71
C TYR A 228 -4.43 -0.57 -10.65
N GLY A 229 -5.72 -0.86 -10.39
CA GLY A 229 -6.14 -1.82 -9.37
C GLY A 229 -5.91 -1.32 -7.93
N VAL A 230 -5.79 0.01 -7.74
CA VAL A 230 -5.59 0.61 -6.42
C VAL A 230 -6.96 0.95 -5.82
N GLY A 231 -7.46 0.07 -4.97
CA GLY A 231 -8.65 0.33 -4.16
C GLY A 231 -8.37 1.38 -3.10
N THR A 232 -9.39 2.17 -2.76
CA THR A 232 -9.28 3.17 -1.68
C THR A 232 -10.50 3.14 -0.79
N MET A 233 -10.29 3.25 0.51
CA MET A 233 -11.36 3.41 1.49
C MET A 233 -11.05 4.59 2.41
N ARG A 234 -11.97 5.56 2.43
CA ARG A 234 -11.83 6.72 3.34
C ARG A 234 -12.42 6.39 4.70
N ARG A 235 -11.59 6.50 5.73
CA ARG A 235 -11.98 6.34 7.14
C ARG A 235 -12.71 7.58 7.69
N PRO A 236 -13.48 7.42 8.78
CA PRO A 236 -14.13 8.57 9.46
C PRO A 236 -13.14 9.63 9.98
N ASP A 237 -11.90 9.23 10.31
CA ASP A 237 -10.83 10.15 10.73
C ASP A 237 -10.18 10.91 9.57
N GLY A 238 -10.63 10.65 8.34
CA GLY A 238 -10.12 11.27 7.11
C GLY A 238 -8.89 10.60 6.51
N GLN A 239 -8.40 9.51 7.12
CA GLN A 239 -7.36 8.67 6.51
C GLN A 239 -7.92 7.90 5.32
N ILE A 240 -7.03 7.51 4.41
CA ILE A 240 -7.38 6.70 3.23
C ILE A 240 -6.57 5.43 3.27
N ASP A 241 -7.26 4.32 3.50
CA ASP A 241 -6.66 3.01 3.32
C ASP A 241 -6.59 2.70 1.83
N HIS A 242 -5.46 2.20 1.39
CA HIS A 242 -5.23 1.87 -0.01
C HIS A 242 -4.10 0.85 -0.14
N LEU A 243 -4.06 0.17 -1.28
CA LEU A 243 -2.90 -0.64 -1.66
C LEU A 243 -1.68 0.26 -1.84
N VAL A 244 -0.62 0.02 -1.07
CA VAL A 244 0.68 0.66 -1.31
C VAL A 244 1.36 -0.09 -2.45
N ALA A 245 1.53 0.57 -3.57
CA ALA A 245 2.12 -0.03 -4.75
C ALA A 245 2.95 1.00 -5.53
N THR A 246 4.07 0.53 -6.07
CA THR A 246 4.89 1.26 -7.05
C THR A 246 4.90 0.48 -8.36
N PHE A 247 4.62 1.17 -9.45
CA PHE A 247 4.58 0.61 -10.79
C PHE A 247 5.79 1.10 -11.58
N LEU A 248 6.56 0.18 -12.12
CA LEU A 248 7.61 0.48 -13.08
C LEU A 248 7.06 0.30 -14.49
N ILE A 249 7.00 1.39 -15.24
CA ILE A 249 6.48 1.45 -16.60
C ILE A 249 7.64 1.66 -17.57
N ASP A 250 7.70 0.85 -18.62
CA ASP A 250 8.77 0.91 -19.62
C ASP A 250 8.58 2.07 -20.63
N ALA A 251 9.55 2.25 -21.51
CA ALA A 251 9.56 3.30 -22.52
C ALA A 251 8.38 3.20 -23.52
N GLU A 252 7.84 2.00 -23.71
CA GLU A 252 6.66 1.72 -24.54
C GLU A 252 5.35 1.98 -23.80
N GLY A 253 5.41 2.35 -22.49
CA GLY A 253 4.27 2.63 -21.64
C GLY A 253 3.55 1.38 -21.18
N LYS A 254 4.27 0.28 -20.98
CA LYS A 254 3.74 -0.96 -20.44
C LYS A 254 4.23 -1.16 -19.01
N ILE A 255 3.42 -1.76 -18.16
CA ILE A 255 3.82 -2.12 -16.81
C ILE A 255 4.86 -3.24 -16.92
N ALA A 256 6.11 -2.93 -16.58
CA ALA A 256 7.21 -3.89 -16.58
C ALA A 256 7.28 -4.66 -15.26
N GLN A 257 7.00 -3.97 -14.14
CA GLN A 257 7.04 -4.57 -12.81
C GLN A 257 6.13 -3.81 -11.83
N ARG A 258 5.62 -4.52 -10.83
CA ARG A 258 4.89 -3.97 -9.69
C ARG A 258 5.64 -4.28 -8.41
N PHE A 259 5.72 -3.33 -7.51
CA PHE A 259 6.28 -3.47 -6.18
C PHE A 259 5.16 -3.18 -5.18
N ILE A 260 4.79 -4.16 -4.38
CA ILE A 260 3.68 -4.05 -3.42
C ILE A 260 4.26 -3.91 -2.01
N GLY A 261 3.72 -3.00 -1.21
CA GLY A 261 4.21 -2.70 0.13
C GLY A 261 5.27 -1.60 0.17
N LEU A 262 5.91 -1.46 1.34
CA LEU A 262 6.92 -0.42 1.61
C LEU A 262 8.35 -0.96 1.66
N GLU A 263 8.52 -2.27 1.71
CA GLU A 263 9.80 -2.92 2.04
C GLU A 263 10.74 -3.08 0.83
N HIS A 264 10.50 -2.32 -0.23
CA HIS A 264 11.37 -2.34 -1.41
C HIS A 264 12.52 -1.34 -1.22
N GLU A 265 13.70 -1.91 -0.98
CA GLU A 265 14.92 -1.13 -0.89
C GLU A 265 15.18 -0.35 -2.19
N PRO A 266 15.66 0.92 -2.12
CA PRO A 266 15.95 1.72 -3.32
C PRO A 266 16.87 1.04 -4.32
N GLU A 267 17.77 0.16 -3.86
CA GLU A 267 18.66 -0.65 -4.69
C GLU A 267 17.90 -1.68 -5.55
N ALA A 268 16.80 -2.24 -5.05
CA ALA A 268 15.97 -3.16 -5.83
C ALA A 268 15.27 -2.43 -6.98
N LEU A 269 14.72 -1.25 -6.70
CA LEU A 269 14.13 -0.38 -7.71
C LEU A 269 15.17 0.09 -8.75
N LEU A 270 16.39 0.41 -8.30
CA LEU A 270 17.50 0.78 -9.18
C LEU A 270 17.83 -0.36 -10.15
N ARG A 271 18.03 -1.58 -9.64
CA ARG A 271 18.30 -2.76 -10.49
C ARG A 271 17.20 -3.01 -11.52
N ALA A 272 15.94 -2.82 -11.12
CA ALA A 272 14.80 -2.97 -12.03
C ALA A 272 14.83 -1.90 -13.15
N LEU A 273 15.13 -0.64 -12.82
CA LEU A 273 15.31 0.43 -13.81
C LEU A 273 16.48 0.15 -14.76
N GLU A 274 17.61 -0.32 -14.23
CA GLU A 274 18.79 -0.70 -15.01
C GLU A 274 18.47 -1.81 -16.01
N SER A 275 17.70 -2.82 -15.60
CA SER A 275 17.32 -3.94 -16.47
C SER A 275 16.45 -3.53 -17.66
N LEU A 276 15.74 -2.39 -17.57
CA LEU A 276 14.90 -1.85 -18.64
C LEU A 276 15.61 -0.79 -19.49
N SER A 277 16.80 -0.39 -19.12
CA SER A 277 17.57 0.67 -19.80
C SER A 277 18.50 0.16 -20.90
N GLY A 278 18.68 -1.18 -20.99
CA GLY A 278 19.55 -1.88 -21.93
C GLY A 278 19.06 -1.91 -23.36
#